data_fb8663263f7eb2bb1702532644c2767f
#
_entry.id   fb8663263f7eb2bb1702532644c2767f
#
_cell.length_a   1.000
_cell.length_b   1.000
_cell.length_c   1.000
_cell.angle_alpha   90.00
_cell.angle_beta   90.00
_cell.angle_gamma   90.00
#
_symmetry.space_group_name_H-M   'P 1'
#
loop_
_entity.id
_entity.type
_entity.pdbx_description
1 polymer ?
#
loop_
_entity_poly.entity_id
_entity_poly.type
_entity_poly.pdbx_seq_one_letter_code
_entity_poly.pdbx_strand_id
1 'polypeptide(L)'
;LTVVASLVEMTVIFDGLGQALEPLVAVYNGEGNTKGITSSMKIAGKLAVIEGIAATVLVLIFAGLFVRLFGVSDPVLASMAKTAVRIAAFSMPFAALCFLFTSYFLYMKRIGLAFFISMLNNLILPLLLAVPMGILAGINGIWAGIMLSYILTVACGALIVYRIKGKLTFPLLLDPVQNEKVCIFDARITEKEIIDMRNRAEALLREKKVQDRTIMNVMLIIEDACLLIGEKNKGKTVTCECTLITDDEITMILRDDGVIFDITDVDADVSSLRQYVVAGIMEKQESKRYLKTSGLNRNVFR
;
A
#
# COMPACT_ATOMS: atom_id res chain seq x y z
N LEU A 1 -12.82 16.64 -29.45
CA LEU A 1 -11.58 15.96 -29.03
C LEU A 1 -11.14 16.48 -27.64
N THR A 2 -11.02 17.79 -27.46
CA THR A 2 -10.54 18.45 -26.23
C THR A 2 -11.29 18.00 -24.97
N VAL A 3 -12.62 17.96 -24.99
CA VAL A 3 -13.46 17.57 -23.83
C VAL A 3 -13.09 16.19 -23.29
N VAL A 4 -12.87 15.22 -24.16
CA VAL A 4 -12.55 13.86 -23.74
C VAL A 4 -11.06 13.72 -23.38
N ALA A 5 -10.20 14.45 -24.07
CA ALA A 5 -8.79 14.52 -23.69
C ALA A 5 -8.64 15.05 -22.25
N SER A 6 -9.36 16.13 -21.90
CA SER A 6 -9.36 16.65 -20.53
C SER A 6 -9.95 15.67 -19.50
N LEU A 7 -10.93 14.83 -19.89
CA LEU A 7 -11.42 13.79 -19.02
C LEU A 7 -10.35 12.71 -18.76
N VAL A 8 -9.61 12.33 -19.81
CA VAL A 8 -8.48 11.38 -19.66
C VAL A 8 -7.38 11.99 -18.78
N GLU A 9 -7.06 13.28 -18.95
CA GLU A 9 -6.11 13.97 -18.09
C GLU A 9 -6.57 14.01 -16.62
N MET A 10 -7.86 14.13 -16.35
CA MET A 10 -8.40 14.05 -14.98
C MET A 10 -8.16 12.70 -14.30
N THR A 11 -7.87 11.64 -15.05
CA THR A 11 -7.52 10.34 -14.44
C THR A 11 -6.23 10.39 -13.61
N VAL A 12 -5.41 11.43 -13.76
CA VAL A 12 -4.22 11.69 -12.91
C VAL A 12 -4.59 11.81 -11.42
N ILE A 13 -5.85 12.15 -11.08
CA ILE A 13 -6.31 12.16 -9.68
C ILE A 13 -6.08 10.80 -8.99
N PHE A 14 -6.15 9.70 -9.73
CA PHE A 14 -5.91 8.35 -9.22
C PHE A 14 -4.44 8.10 -8.84
N ASP A 15 -3.51 8.93 -9.31
CA ASP A 15 -2.10 8.85 -8.91
C ASP A 15 -1.89 9.25 -7.44
N GLY A 16 -2.78 10.08 -6.89
CA GLY A 16 -2.75 10.47 -5.48
C GLY A 16 -2.77 9.28 -4.52
N LEU A 17 -3.52 8.23 -4.85
CA LEU A 17 -3.55 7.00 -4.06
C LEU A 17 -2.21 6.24 -4.12
N GLY A 18 -1.58 6.21 -5.30
CA GLY A 18 -0.23 5.65 -5.48
C GLY A 18 0.80 6.39 -4.65
N GLN A 19 0.79 7.73 -4.72
CA GLN A 19 1.71 8.58 -3.95
C GLN A 19 1.51 8.42 -2.42
N ALA A 20 0.28 8.28 -1.95
CA ALA A 20 0.00 8.04 -0.54
C ALA A 20 0.58 6.70 -0.03
N LEU A 21 0.72 5.72 -0.91
CA LEU A 21 1.31 4.41 -0.58
C LEU A 21 2.84 4.40 -0.58
N GLU A 22 3.48 5.34 -1.25
CA GLU A 22 4.94 5.37 -1.40
C GLU A 22 5.67 5.22 -0.05
N PRO A 23 5.42 6.07 0.97
CA PRO A 23 6.14 5.98 2.23
C PRO A 23 5.88 4.66 2.96
N LEU A 24 4.65 4.10 2.87
CA LEU A 24 4.31 2.83 3.50
C LEU A 24 5.02 1.66 2.83
N VAL A 25 4.94 1.57 1.50
CA VAL A 25 5.58 0.48 0.75
C VAL A 25 7.10 0.57 0.86
N ALA A 26 7.68 1.78 0.81
CA ALA A 26 9.12 1.97 0.95
C ALA A 26 9.63 1.51 2.32
N VAL A 27 8.94 1.86 3.42
CA VAL A 27 9.30 1.45 4.77
C VAL A 27 9.16 -0.06 4.92
N TYR A 28 8.02 -0.64 4.58
CA TYR A 28 7.80 -2.07 4.68
C TYR A 28 8.75 -2.91 3.80
N ASN A 29 9.08 -2.40 2.60
CA ASN A 29 10.05 -3.06 1.72
C ASN A 29 11.47 -3.01 2.30
N GLY A 30 11.86 -1.88 2.91
CA GLY A 30 13.15 -1.73 3.59
C GLY A 30 13.29 -2.66 4.80
N GLU A 31 12.20 -3.00 5.46
CA GLU A 31 12.16 -3.90 6.62
C GLU A 31 11.89 -5.36 6.23
N GLY A 32 11.66 -5.65 4.95
CA GLY A 32 11.26 -6.98 4.49
C GLY A 32 9.87 -7.41 4.98
N ASN A 33 9.04 -6.46 5.42
CA ASN A 33 7.69 -6.73 5.91
C ASN A 33 6.70 -6.96 4.75
N THR A 34 6.65 -8.20 4.27
CA THR A 34 5.80 -8.62 3.16
C THR A 34 4.31 -8.58 3.49
N LYS A 35 3.94 -8.82 4.76
CA LYS A 35 2.54 -8.74 5.20
C LYS A 35 2.03 -7.30 5.18
N GLY A 36 2.83 -6.35 5.67
CA GLY A 36 2.50 -4.92 5.65
C GLY A 36 2.28 -4.41 4.24
N ILE A 37 3.18 -4.75 3.30
CA ILE A 37 3.03 -4.41 1.87
C ILE A 37 1.72 -4.99 1.32
N THR A 38 1.48 -6.29 1.53
CA THR A 38 0.30 -6.98 0.99
C THR A 38 -1.00 -6.40 1.56
N SER A 39 -1.04 -6.08 2.85
CA SER A 39 -2.22 -5.50 3.50
C SER A 39 -2.50 -4.09 3.00
N SER A 40 -1.47 -3.24 2.93
CA SER A 40 -1.59 -1.88 2.40
C SER A 40 -2.09 -1.88 0.96
N MET A 41 -1.54 -2.75 0.13
CA MET A 41 -1.95 -2.86 -1.27
C MET A 41 -3.36 -3.45 -1.45
N LYS A 42 -3.81 -4.35 -0.58
CA LYS A 42 -5.21 -4.84 -0.60
C LYS A 42 -6.19 -3.71 -0.30
N ILE A 43 -5.87 -2.87 0.68
CA ILE A 43 -6.70 -1.70 1.03
C ILE A 43 -6.70 -0.72 -0.14
N ALA A 44 -5.53 -0.36 -0.66
CA ALA A 44 -5.40 0.55 -1.78
C ALA A 44 -6.10 0.05 -3.05
N GLY A 45 -6.00 -1.24 -3.36
CA GLY A 45 -6.71 -1.81 -4.51
C GLY A 45 -8.23 -1.71 -4.38
N LYS A 46 -8.78 -1.90 -3.16
CA LYS A 46 -10.21 -1.68 -2.89
C LYS A 46 -10.59 -0.21 -3.05
N LEU A 47 -9.76 0.71 -2.50
CA LEU A 47 -9.99 2.14 -2.61
C LEU A 47 -9.93 2.61 -4.07
N ALA A 48 -8.95 2.15 -4.85
CA ALA A 48 -8.83 2.47 -6.28
C ALA A 48 -10.10 2.06 -7.07
N VAL A 49 -10.63 0.87 -6.80
CA VAL A 49 -11.89 0.44 -7.45
C VAL A 49 -13.07 1.30 -7.01
N ILE A 50 -13.19 1.61 -5.72
CA ILE A 50 -14.28 2.45 -5.19
C ILE A 50 -14.17 3.86 -5.78
N GLU A 51 -12.99 4.45 -5.77
CA GLU A 51 -12.73 5.77 -6.34
C GLU A 51 -13.04 5.82 -7.83
N GLY A 52 -12.59 4.82 -8.58
CA GLY A 52 -12.87 4.71 -10.02
C GLY A 52 -14.35 4.55 -10.32
N ILE A 53 -15.09 3.75 -9.54
CA ILE A 53 -16.54 3.61 -9.68
C ILE A 53 -17.25 4.93 -9.33
N ALA A 54 -16.85 5.57 -8.23
CA ALA A 54 -17.42 6.86 -7.82
C ALA A 54 -17.21 7.92 -8.91
N ALA A 55 -15.99 8.02 -9.46
CA ALA A 55 -15.68 8.92 -10.56
C ALA A 55 -16.52 8.60 -11.81
N THR A 56 -16.68 7.32 -12.17
CA THR A 56 -17.56 6.90 -13.27
C THR A 56 -18.98 7.40 -13.08
N VAL A 57 -19.56 7.14 -11.89
CA VAL A 57 -20.94 7.55 -11.59
C VAL A 57 -21.09 9.07 -11.66
N LEU A 58 -20.15 9.83 -11.09
CA LEU A 58 -20.16 11.30 -11.18
C LEU A 58 -20.10 11.80 -12.60
N VAL A 59 -19.20 11.26 -13.43
CA VAL A 59 -19.07 11.66 -14.82
C VAL A 59 -20.32 11.29 -15.63
N LEU A 60 -20.93 10.14 -15.38
CA LEU A 60 -22.17 9.73 -16.09
C LEU A 60 -23.34 10.66 -15.75
N ILE A 61 -23.50 11.05 -14.46
CA ILE A 61 -24.54 11.98 -14.01
C ILE A 61 -24.31 13.37 -14.60
N PHE A 62 -23.08 13.87 -14.50
CA PHE A 62 -22.76 15.25 -14.87
C PHE A 62 -22.19 15.39 -16.30
N ALA A 63 -22.26 14.35 -17.15
CA ALA A 63 -21.73 14.40 -18.53
C ALA A 63 -22.22 15.61 -19.35
N GLY A 64 -23.48 16.02 -19.19
CA GLY A 64 -24.03 17.19 -19.86
C GLY A 64 -23.46 18.51 -19.34
N LEU A 65 -23.28 18.63 -18.02
CA LEU A 65 -22.65 19.80 -17.40
C LEU A 65 -21.18 19.90 -17.82
N PHE A 66 -20.47 18.78 -17.80
CA PHE A 66 -19.07 18.69 -18.23
C PHE A 66 -18.88 19.23 -19.66
N VAL A 67 -19.70 18.77 -20.60
CA VAL A 67 -19.65 19.22 -21.99
C VAL A 67 -19.95 20.72 -22.11
N ARG A 68 -20.89 21.27 -21.35
CA ARG A 68 -21.22 22.70 -21.31
C ARG A 68 -20.07 23.55 -20.76
N LEU A 69 -19.36 23.08 -19.74
CA LEU A 69 -18.21 23.79 -19.14
C LEU A 69 -17.08 24.01 -20.18
N PHE A 70 -16.95 23.10 -21.15
CA PHE A 70 -16.01 23.26 -22.27
C PHE A 70 -16.53 24.13 -23.42
N GLY A 71 -17.67 24.83 -23.24
CA GLY A 71 -18.17 25.79 -24.20
C GLY A 71 -18.73 25.19 -25.50
N VAL A 72 -19.08 23.90 -25.51
CA VAL A 72 -19.66 23.26 -26.71
C VAL A 72 -21.12 23.69 -26.84
N SER A 73 -21.39 24.63 -27.76
CA SER A 73 -22.70 25.23 -27.96
C SER A 73 -23.52 24.56 -29.08
N ASP A 74 -22.86 23.92 -30.04
CA ASP A 74 -23.53 23.20 -31.12
C ASP A 74 -24.23 21.95 -30.59
N PRO A 75 -25.56 21.75 -30.83
CA PRO A 75 -26.32 20.62 -30.29
C PRO A 75 -25.83 19.26 -30.76
N VAL A 76 -25.33 19.15 -31.98
CA VAL A 76 -24.86 17.90 -32.57
C VAL A 76 -23.51 17.53 -31.95
N LEU A 77 -22.59 18.50 -31.89
CA LEU A 77 -21.28 18.30 -31.23
C LEU A 77 -21.43 18.03 -29.74
N ALA A 78 -22.36 18.69 -29.06
CA ALA A 78 -22.64 18.46 -27.64
C ALA A 78 -23.17 17.04 -27.38
N SER A 79 -24.05 16.53 -28.26
CA SER A 79 -24.53 15.14 -28.18
C SER A 79 -23.41 14.12 -28.37
N MET A 80 -22.57 14.34 -29.40
CA MET A 80 -21.41 13.46 -29.68
C MET A 80 -20.40 13.50 -28.53
N ALA A 81 -20.09 14.69 -27.99
CA ALA A 81 -19.17 14.86 -26.87
C ALA A 81 -19.71 14.17 -25.62
N LYS A 82 -21.01 14.28 -25.35
CA LYS A 82 -21.66 13.61 -24.20
C LYS A 82 -21.59 12.08 -24.29
N THR A 83 -21.77 11.53 -25.49
CA THR A 83 -21.63 10.10 -25.73
C THR A 83 -20.18 9.65 -25.52
N ALA A 84 -19.21 10.40 -26.05
CA ALA A 84 -17.80 10.14 -25.91
C ALA A 84 -17.35 10.17 -24.44
N VAL A 85 -17.79 11.20 -23.67
CA VAL A 85 -17.52 11.31 -22.21
C VAL A 85 -18.08 10.12 -21.46
N ARG A 86 -19.29 9.67 -21.79
CA ARG A 86 -19.90 8.49 -21.15
C ARG A 86 -19.14 7.21 -21.46
N ILE A 87 -18.70 7.01 -22.70
CA ILE A 87 -17.88 5.84 -23.06
C ILE A 87 -16.56 5.88 -22.28
N ALA A 88 -15.88 7.03 -22.28
CA ALA A 88 -14.61 7.19 -21.57
C ALA A 88 -14.74 7.01 -20.06
N ALA A 89 -15.87 7.37 -19.44
CA ALA A 89 -16.10 7.21 -18.01
C ALA A 89 -15.95 5.75 -17.53
N PHE A 90 -16.33 4.78 -18.36
CA PHE A 90 -16.17 3.36 -17.99
C PHE A 90 -14.71 2.89 -17.89
N SER A 91 -13.74 3.67 -18.38
CA SER A 91 -12.32 3.34 -18.18
C SER A 91 -11.81 3.67 -16.78
N MET A 92 -12.47 4.53 -16.01
CA MET A 92 -11.95 5.08 -14.74
C MET A 92 -11.57 4.05 -13.69
N PRO A 93 -12.35 2.99 -13.39
CA PRO A 93 -11.93 1.98 -12.43
C PRO A 93 -10.66 1.23 -12.85
N PHE A 94 -10.51 1.01 -14.16
CA PHE A 94 -9.33 0.36 -14.72
C PHE A 94 -8.13 1.31 -14.76
N ALA A 95 -8.36 2.58 -15.03
CA ALA A 95 -7.33 3.62 -14.95
C ALA A 95 -6.77 3.71 -13.52
N ALA A 96 -7.62 3.76 -12.50
CA ALA A 96 -7.20 3.79 -11.11
C ALA A 96 -6.31 2.58 -10.75
N LEU A 97 -6.67 1.38 -11.22
CA LEU A 97 -5.85 0.18 -11.04
C LEU A 97 -4.52 0.25 -11.80
N CYS A 98 -4.51 0.80 -13.03
CA CYS A 98 -3.27 0.96 -13.80
C CYS A 98 -2.29 1.90 -13.09
N PHE A 99 -2.75 3.04 -12.57
CA PHE A 99 -1.93 3.96 -11.78
C PHE A 99 -1.39 3.29 -10.53
N LEU A 100 -2.24 2.60 -9.77
CA LEU A 100 -1.85 1.88 -8.58
C LEU A 100 -0.76 0.83 -8.85
N PHE A 101 -0.90 0.04 -9.92
CA PHE A 101 0.09 -0.97 -10.29
C PHE A 101 1.40 -0.37 -10.73
N THR A 102 1.36 0.71 -11.53
CA THR A 102 2.58 1.40 -11.96
C THR A 102 3.36 1.93 -10.76
N SER A 103 2.68 2.60 -9.83
CA SER A 103 3.28 3.12 -8.60
C SER A 103 3.85 1.99 -7.73
N TYR A 104 3.09 0.92 -7.53
CA TYR A 104 3.54 -0.24 -6.77
C TYR A 104 4.84 -0.85 -7.32
N PHE A 105 4.89 -1.12 -8.63
CA PHE A 105 6.10 -1.70 -9.23
C PHE A 105 7.28 -0.73 -9.17
N LEU A 106 7.04 0.57 -9.25
CA LEU A 106 8.07 1.59 -9.09
C LEU A 106 8.67 1.54 -7.68
N TYR A 107 7.83 1.53 -6.65
CA TYR A 107 8.27 1.50 -5.23
C TYR A 107 8.93 0.19 -4.84
N MET A 108 8.52 -0.91 -5.46
CA MET A 108 9.19 -2.21 -5.33
C MET A 108 10.50 -2.32 -6.13
N LYS A 109 10.99 -1.19 -6.69
CA LYS A 109 12.19 -1.12 -7.54
C LYS A 109 12.15 -2.03 -8.77
N ARG A 110 10.94 -2.40 -9.23
CA ARG A 110 10.72 -3.18 -10.45
C ARG A 110 10.44 -2.25 -11.63
N ILE A 111 11.38 -1.34 -11.90
CA ILE A 111 11.24 -0.24 -12.87
C ILE A 111 10.85 -0.74 -14.26
N GLY A 112 11.40 -1.88 -14.71
CA GLY A 112 11.05 -2.45 -16.01
C GLY A 112 9.58 -2.83 -16.15
N LEU A 113 8.95 -3.37 -15.10
CA LEU A 113 7.52 -3.68 -15.09
C LEU A 113 6.66 -2.42 -15.03
N ALA A 114 7.04 -1.45 -14.20
CA ALA A 114 6.34 -0.16 -14.13
C ALA A 114 6.36 0.54 -15.50
N PHE A 115 7.52 0.61 -16.14
CA PHE A 115 7.69 1.19 -17.46
C PHE A 115 6.87 0.43 -18.52
N PHE A 116 6.90 -0.90 -18.51
CA PHE A 116 6.14 -1.72 -19.45
C PHE A 116 4.64 -1.48 -19.34
N ILE A 117 4.07 -1.47 -18.11
CA ILE A 117 2.64 -1.21 -17.89
C ILE A 117 2.29 0.21 -18.32
N SER A 118 3.13 1.19 -18.01
CA SER A 118 2.93 2.58 -18.44
C SER A 118 2.96 2.74 -19.97
N MET A 119 3.91 2.13 -20.65
CA MET A 119 3.99 2.11 -22.11
C MET A 119 2.78 1.42 -22.74
N LEU A 120 2.36 0.30 -22.16
CA LEU A 120 1.20 -0.45 -22.63
C LEU A 120 -0.07 0.39 -22.54
N ASN A 121 -0.27 1.07 -21.42
CA ASN A 121 -1.45 1.88 -21.14
C ASN A 121 -1.49 3.21 -21.92
N ASN A 122 -0.36 3.90 -22.02
CA ASN A 122 -0.34 5.27 -22.56
C ASN A 122 0.02 5.35 -24.05
N LEU A 123 0.60 4.31 -24.63
CA LEU A 123 1.06 4.34 -26.01
C LEU A 123 0.58 3.13 -26.81
N ILE A 124 0.98 1.92 -26.42
CA ILE A 124 0.85 0.73 -27.28
C ILE A 124 -0.62 0.37 -27.50
N LEU A 125 -1.38 0.11 -26.44
CA LEU A 125 -2.77 -0.32 -26.56
C LEU A 125 -3.71 0.77 -27.08
N PRO A 126 -3.61 2.06 -26.66
CA PRO A 126 -4.40 3.12 -27.27
C PRO A 126 -4.21 3.20 -28.79
N LEU A 127 -2.98 3.14 -29.30
CA LEU A 127 -2.73 3.17 -30.74
C LEU A 127 -3.27 1.91 -31.46
N LEU A 128 -3.04 0.74 -30.88
CA LEU A 128 -3.48 -0.52 -31.49
C LEU A 128 -4.99 -0.69 -31.50
N LEU A 129 -5.72 -0.05 -30.61
CA LEU A 129 -7.17 -0.21 -30.48
C LEU A 129 -7.94 1.00 -31.04
N ALA A 130 -7.52 2.23 -30.73
CA ALA A 130 -8.25 3.42 -31.16
C ALA A 130 -8.23 3.60 -32.69
N VAL A 131 -7.12 3.26 -33.36
CA VAL A 131 -7.02 3.40 -34.80
C VAL A 131 -7.95 2.42 -35.56
N PRO A 132 -7.90 1.10 -35.36
CA PRO A 132 -8.81 0.17 -36.01
C PRO A 132 -10.27 0.40 -35.63
N MET A 133 -10.57 0.65 -34.36
CA MET A 133 -11.94 0.90 -33.92
C MET A 133 -12.47 2.23 -34.44
N GLY A 134 -11.60 3.22 -34.60
CA GLY A 134 -11.93 4.48 -35.27
C GLY A 134 -12.31 4.30 -36.75
N ILE A 135 -11.64 3.41 -37.45
CA ILE A 135 -11.98 3.05 -38.85
C ILE A 135 -13.33 2.34 -38.93
N LEU A 136 -13.61 1.43 -37.95
CA LEU A 136 -14.84 0.61 -37.97
C LEU A 136 -16.07 1.37 -37.46
N ALA A 137 -15.96 2.18 -36.44
CA ALA A 137 -17.08 2.82 -35.73
C ALA A 137 -16.97 4.35 -35.61
N GLY A 138 -16.08 4.97 -36.37
CA GLY A 138 -15.87 6.41 -36.37
C GLY A 138 -15.35 6.91 -35.00
N ILE A 139 -15.75 8.14 -34.67
CA ILE A 139 -15.25 8.82 -33.46
C ILE A 139 -15.58 8.07 -32.15
N ASN A 140 -16.73 7.42 -32.09
CA ASN A 140 -17.11 6.60 -30.91
C ASN A 140 -16.24 5.37 -30.79
N GLY A 141 -15.77 4.79 -31.89
CA GLY A 141 -14.81 3.70 -31.90
C GLY A 141 -13.46 4.10 -31.32
N ILE A 142 -12.99 5.33 -31.58
CA ILE A 142 -11.74 5.83 -30.97
C ILE A 142 -11.83 5.83 -29.44
N TRP A 143 -12.93 6.35 -28.89
CA TRP A 143 -13.12 6.41 -27.44
C TRP A 143 -13.30 5.03 -26.81
N ALA A 144 -14.02 4.15 -27.49
CA ALA A 144 -14.16 2.76 -27.06
C ALA A 144 -12.81 2.02 -27.08
N GLY A 145 -11.95 2.30 -28.07
CA GLY A 145 -10.61 1.77 -28.16
C GLY A 145 -9.72 2.23 -26.98
N ILE A 146 -9.78 3.51 -26.62
CA ILE A 146 -9.07 4.05 -25.47
C ILE A 146 -9.60 3.43 -24.18
N MET A 147 -10.92 3.31 -23.98
CA MET A 147 -11.50 2.63 -22.84
C MET A 147 -11.00 1.17 -22.73
N LEU A 148 -11.02 0.45 -23.84
CA LEU A 148 -10.61 -0.94 -23.89
C LEU A 148 -9.11 -1.09 -23.60
N SER A 149 -8.28 -0.09 -23.91
CA SER A 149 -6.86 -0.12 -23.60
C SER A 149 -6.57 -0.22 -22.11
N TYR A 150 -7.31 0.50 -21.26
CA TYR A 150 -7.18 0.38 -19.80
C TYR A 150 -7.58 -1.01 -19.30
N ILE A 151 -8.67 -1.55 -19.82
CA ILE A 151 -9.14 -2.90 -19.47
C ILE A 151 -8.08 -3.94 -19.83
N LEU A 152 -7.55 -3.86 -21.05
CA LEU A 152 -6.53 -4.79 -21.52
C LEU A 152 -5.21 -4.61 -20.79
N THR A 153 -4.83 -3.39 -20.40
CA THR A 153 -3.65 -3.16 -19.58
C THR A 153 -3.76 -3.89 -18.24
N VAL A 154 -4.90 -3.78 -17.55
CA VAL A 154 -5.15 -4.52 -16.30
C VAL A 154 -5.11 -6.02 -16.55
N ALA A 155 -5.72 -6.52 -17.62
CA ALA A 155 -5.72 -7.94 -17.98
C ALA A 155 -4.30 -8.44 -18.29
N CYS A 156 -3.49 -7.66 -19.02
CA CYS A 156 -2.08 -7.98 -19.29
C CYS A 156 -1.25 -7.99 -18.00
N GLY A 157 -1.45 -7.00 -17.12
CA GLY A 157 -0.82 -6.98 -15.80
C GLY A 157 -1.17 -8.21 -14.98
N ALA A 158 -2.45 -8.60 -14.95
CA ALA A 158 -2.93 -9.81 -14.30
C ALA A 158 -2.28 -11.07 -14.89
N LEU A 159 -2.19 -11.14 -16.22
CA LEU A 159 -1.56 -12.27 -16.92
C LEU A 159 -0.07 -12.39 -16.57
N ILE A 160 0.65 -11.28 -16.53
CA ILE A 160 2.06 -11.25 -16.14
C ILE A 160 2.22 -11.79 -14.72
N VAL A 161 1.41 -11.31 -13.77
CA VAL A 161 1.43 -11.77 -12.38
C VAL A 161 1.10 -13.27 -12.31
N TYR A 162 0.10 -13.72 -13.06
CA TYR A 162 -0.26 -15.14 -13.14
C TYR A 162 0.88 -16.01 -13.68
N ARG A 163 1.54 -15.56 -14.74
CA ARG A 163 2.69 -16.28 -15.33
C ARG A 163 3.86 -16.41 -14.37
N ILE A 164 4.11 -15.39 -13.57
CA ILE A 164 5.23 -15.36 -12.61
C ILE A 164 4.92 -16.17 -11.35
N LYS A 165 3.67 -16.09 -10.83
CA LYS A 165 3.27 -16.70 -9.54
C LYS A 165 2.52 -18.02 -9.65
N GLY A 166 1.96 -18.33 -10.82
CA GLY A 166 1.05 -19.46 -10.99
C GLY A 166 -0.32 -19.30 -10.31
N LYS A 167 -0.60 -18.14 -9.67
CA LYS A 167 -1.86 -17.85 -8.97
C LYS A 167 -2.33 -16.43 -9.26
N LEU A 168 -3.64 -16.25 -9.45
CA LEU A 168 -4.30 -14.94 -9.48
C LEU A 168 -4.74 -14.60 -8.06
N THR A 169 -4.02 -13.70 -7.42
CA THR A 169 -4.39 -13.17 -6.11
C THR A 169 -4.68 -11.68 -6.22
N PHE A 170 -5.84 -11.24 -5.72
CA PHE A 170 -6.10 -9.80 -5.61
C PHE A 170 -5.16 -9.21 -4.54
N PRO A 171 -4.57 -8.06 -4.78
CA PRO A 171 -4.68 -7.10 -5.89
C PRO A 171 -3.74 -7.33 -7.09
N LEU A 172 -3.46 -8.54 -7.49
CA LEU A 172 -2.65 -8.91 -8.64
C LEU A 172 -1.16 -8.52 -8.51
N LEU A 173 -0.65 -8.58 -7.30
CA LEU A 173 0.72 -8.20 -7.00
C LEU A 173 1.64 -9.39 -7.04
N LEU A 174 2.86 -9.15 -7.48
CA LEU A 174 3.97 -10.05 -7.20
C LEU A 174 4.25 -9.97 -5.70
N ASP A 175 4.23 -11.13 -5.00
CA ASP A 175 4.60 -11.11 -3.60
C ASP A 175 6.01 -10.56 -3.46
N PRO A 176 6.26 -9.70 -2.50
CA PRO A 176 7.62 -9.37 -2.11
C PRO A 176 8.35 -10.69 -1.82
N VAL A 177 9.61 -10.77 -2.19
CA VAL A 177 10.43 -11.94 -1.88
C VAL A 177 10.41 -12.09 -0.35
N GLN A 178 9.85 -13.20 0.13
CA GLN A 178 9.82 -13.46 1.57
C GLN A 178 11.26 -13.60 2.03
N ASN A 179 11.73 -12.69 2.86
CA ASN A 179 13.03 -12.77 3.44
C ASN A 179 12.93 -13.74 4.64
N GLU A 180 13.55 -14.91 4.55
CA GLU A 180 13.57 -15.91 5.61
C GLU A 180 14.16 -15.39 6.94
N LYS A 181 14.90 -14.26 6.86
CA LYS A 181 15.47 -13.58 8.01
C LYS A 181 14.46 -12.67 8.73
N VAL A 182 13.28 -12.42 8.13
CA VAL A 182 12.27 -11.49 8.67
C VAL A 182 11.04 -12.25 9.13
N CYS A 183 10.70 -12.12 10.39
CA CYS A 183 9.51 -12.71 10.98
C CYS A 183 8.62 -11.64 11.60
N ILE A 184 7.31 -11.76 11.40
CA ILE A 184 6.33 -10.76 11.79
C ILE A 184 5.29 -11.42 12.66
N PHE A 185 5.04 -10.81 13.81
CA PHE A 185 4.07 -11.22 14.79
C PHE A 185 3.10 -10.08 15.04
N ASP A 186 1.81 -10.35 14.96
CA ASP A 186 0.75 -9.39 15.25
C ASP A 186 0.04 -9.83 16.53
N ALA A 187 -0.23 -8.91 17.44
CA ALA A 187 -0.99 -9.15 18.65
C ALA A 187 -1.82 -7.91 19.02
N ARG A 188 -3.01 -8.13 19.59
CA ARG A 188 -3.69 -7.10 20.35
C ARG A 188 -3.02 -6.98 21.70
N ILE A 189 -2.99 -5.80 22.26
CA ILE A 189 -2.40 -5.58 23.58
C ILE A 189 -3.35 -6.17 24.66
N THR A 190 -3.32 -7.49 24.76
CA THR A 190 -3.96 -8.28 25.82
C THR A 190 -2.92 -9.22 26.40
N GLU A 191 -3.00 -9.50 27.71
CA GLU A 191 -2.02 -10.35 28.39
C GLU A 191 -1.80 -11.70 27.68
N LYS A 192 -2.89 -12.35 27.26
CA LYS A 192 -2.86 -13.63 26.55
C LYS A 192 -2.14 -13.54 25.19
N GLU A 193 -2.44 -12.52 24.40
CA GLU A 193 -1.86 -12.38 23.06
C GLU A 193 -0.41 -11.92 23.10
N ILE A 194 -0.02 -11.12 24.12
CA ILE A 194 1.38 -10.73 24.37
C ILE A 194 2.22 -11.97 24.69
N ILE A 195 1.72 -12.84 25.60
CA ILE A 195 2.40 -14.09 25.96
C ILE A 195 2.54 -15.01 24.73
N ASP A 196 1.49 -15.15 23.92
CA ASP A 196 1.54 -15.95 22.70
C ASP A 196 2.56 -15.39 21.68
N MET A 197 2.58 -14.08 21.46
CA MET A 197 3.55 -13.42 20.60
C MET A 197 4.98 -13.64 21.08
N ARG A 198 5.22 -13.48 22.40
CA ARG A 198 6.50 -13.74 23.04
C ARG A 198 6.96 -15.18 22.83
N ASN A 199 6.09 -16.15 23.09
CA ASN A 199 6.43 -17.57 22.96
C ASN A 199 6.75 -17.96 21.50
N ARG A 200 6.03 -17.42 20.54
CA ARG A 200 6.32 -17.61 19.10
C ARG A 200 7.65 -16.99 18.70
N ALA A 201 7.96 -15.80 19.21
CA ALA A 201 9.24 -15.14 18.97
C ALA A 201 10.41 -15.92 19.60
N GLU A 202 10.24 -16.42 20.83
CA GLU A 202 11.24 -17.26 21.49
C GLU A 202 11.52 -18.54 20.71
N ALA A 203 10.48 -19.27 20.30
CA ALA A 203 10.62 -20.50 19.54
C ALA A 203 11.41 -20.27 18.24
N LEU A 204 11.13 -19.19 17.53
CA LEU A 204 11.84 -18.79 16.32
C LEU A 204 13.32 -18.50 16.58
N LEU A 205 13.63 -17.70 17.60
CA LEU A 205 15.01 -17.33 17.90
C LEU A 205 15.83 -18.55 18.37
N ARG A 206 15.23 -19.51 19.08
CA ARG A 206 15.85 -20.78 19.43
C ARG A 206 16.11 -21.66 18.20
N GLU A 207 15.15 -21.74 17.27
CA GLU A 207 15.33 -22.44 15.98
C GLU A 207 16.51 -21.87 15.20
N LYS A 208 16.66 -20.53 15.22
CA LYS A 208 17.78 -19.82 14.58
C LYS A 208 19.09 -19.86 15.36
N LYS A 209 19.13 -20.58 16.50
CA LYS A 209 20.32 -20.76 17.36
C LYS A 209 20.91 -19.43 17.86
N VAL A 210 20.05 -18.47 18.18
CA VAL A 210 20.45 -17.21 18.79
C VAL A 210 20.91 -17.46 20.24
N GLN A 211 21.83 -16.65 20.74
CA GLN A 211 22.32 -16.77 22.13
C GLN A 211 21.20 -16.55 23.15
N ASP A 212 21.16 -17.38 24.20
CA ASP A 212 20.10 -17.32 25.21
C ASP A 212 19.96 -15.95 25.89
N ARG A 213 21.06 -15.24 26.09
CA ARG A 213 21.06 -13.88 26.66
C ARG A 213 20.31 -12.90 25.73
N THR A 214 20.54 -12.97 24.43
CA THR A 214 19.88 -12.12 23.44
C THR A 214 18.39 -12.49 23.36
N ILE A 215 18.06 -13.78 23.36
CA ILE A 215 16.67 -14.25 23.42
C ILE A 215 15.96 -13.65 24.63
N MET A 216 16.58 -13.73 25.83
CA MET A 216 15.98 -13.20 27.04
C MET A 216 15.75 -11.70 26.98
N ASN A 217 16.70 -10.93 26.44
CA ASN A 217 16.55 -9.48 26.25
C ASN A 217 15.38 -9.16 25.30
N VAL A 218 15.29 -9.84 24.15
CA VAL A 218 14.20 -9.64 23.18
C VAL A 218 12.85 -9.96 23.83
N MET A 219 12.77 -11.06 24.62
CA MET A 219 11.54 -11.44 25.31
C MET A 219 11.10 -10.40 26.33
N LEU A 220 12.03 -9.87 27.12
CA LEU A 220 11.76 -8.80 28.09
C LEU A 220 11.29 -7.52 27.40
N ILE A 221 11.94 -7.12 26.31
CA ILE A 221 11.53 -5.92 25.58
C ILE A 221 10.12 -6.10 24.98
N ILE A 222 9.82 -7.24 24.37
CA ILE A 222 8.47 -7.51 23.82
C ILE A 222 7.42 -7.39 24.93
N GLU A 223 7.63 -8.05 26.05
CA GLU A 223 6.68 -8.09 27.15
C GLU A 223 6.48 -6.70 27.76
N ASP A 224 7.56 -6.06 28.21
CA ASP A 224 7.48 -4.79 28.90
C ASP A 224 7.04 -3.64 27.99
N ALA A 225 7.48 -3.60 26.73
CA ALA A 225 7.04 -2.60 25.78
C ALA A 225 5.55 -2.72 25.48
N CYS A 226 5.04 -3.94 25.23
CA CYS A 226 3.62 -4.15 24.99
C CYS A 226 2.76 -3.79 26.21
N LEU A 227 3.22 -4.12 27.41
CA LEU A 227 2.51 -3.77 28.64
C LEU A 227 2.50 -2.25 28.88
N LEU A 228 3.61 -1.56 28.61
CA LEU A 228 3.69 -0.09 28.66
C LEU A 228 2.72 0.57 27.67
N ILE A 229 2.68 0.07 26.42
CA ILE A 229 1.72 0.52 25.41
C ILE A 229 0.29 0.34 25.96
N GLY A 230 -0.02 -0.80 26.56
CA GLY A 230 -1.32 -1.09 27.18
C GLY A 230 -1.65 -0.13 28.31
N GLU A 231 -0.70 0.16 29.20
CA GLU A 231 -0.85 1.09 30.32
C GLU A 231 -1.16 2.52 29.86
N LYS A 232 -0.52 2.99 28.77
CA LYS A 232 -0.75 4.31 28.19
C LYS A 232 -2.09 4.41 27.42
N ASN A 233 -2.66 3.28 27.02
CA ASN A 233 -3.89 3.20 26.21
C ASN A 233 -5.07 2.57 26.97
N LYS A 234 -5.15 2.74 28.29
CA LYS A 234 -6.23 2.16 29.10
C LYS A 234 -7.61 2.44 28.50
N GLY A 235 -8.41 1.38 28.33
CA GLY A 235 -9.77 1.47 27.77
C GLY A 235 -9.86 1.53 26.24
N LYS A 236 -8.73 1.45 25.52
CA LYS A 236 -8.69 1.35 24.05
C LYS A 236 -8.10 0.01 23.63
N THR A 237 -8.61 -0.54 22.55
CA THR A 237 -8.00 -1.70 21.91
C THR A 237 -6.86 -1.21 21.02
N VAL A 238 -5.64 -1.60 21.34
CA VAL A 238 -4.44 -1.27 20.56
C VAL A 238 -3.89 -2.56 19.96
N THR A 239 -3.42 -2.49 18.74
CA THR A 239 -2.75 -3.56 18.02
C THR A 239 -1.26 -3.27 17.96
N CYS A 240 -0.44 -4.27 18.23
CA CYS A 240 1.01 -4.20 18.10
C CYS A 240 1.50 -5.19 17.05
N GLU A 241 2.38 -4.74 16.18
CA GLU A 241 3.14 -5.57 15.24
C GLU A 241 4.59 -5.59 15.68
N CYS A 242 5.12 -6.78 15.89
CA CYS A 242 6.54 -7.03 16.17
C CYS A 242 7.20 -7.65 14.95
N THR A 243 8.17 -6.96 14.34
CA THR A 243 9.00 -7.47 13.26
C THR A 243 10.39 -7.80 13.81
N LEU A 244 10.80 -9.07 13.70
CA LEU A 244 12.15 -9.52 14.04
C LEU A 244 12.94 -9.76 12.76
N ILE A 245 14.08 -9.08 12.63
CA ILE A 245 15.04 -9.26 11.54
C ILE A 245 16.26 -9.97 12.16
N THR A 246 16.50 -11.19 11.71
CA THR A 246 17.60 -12.04 12.19
C THR A 246 18.70 -12.08 11.13
N ASP A 247 19.50 -11.02 11.07
CA ASP A 247 20.71 -10.94 10.25
C ASP A 247 21.95 -11.12 11.13
N ASP A 248 23.06 -10.48 10.83
CA ASP A 248 24.29 -10.51 11.65
C ASP A 248 24.00 -9.98 13.07
N GLU A 249 23.09 -9.02 13.18
CA GLU A 249 22.52 -8.52 14.44
C GLU A 249 21.01 -8.65 14.42
N ILE A 250 20.40 -8.82 15.61
CA ILE A 250 18.95 -8.90 15.73
C ILE A 250 18.37 -7.51 15.82
N THR A 251 17.56 -7.16 14.83
CA THR A 251 16.77 -5.93 14.86
C THR A 251 15.33 -6.26 15.15
N MET A 252 14.77 -5.64 16.18
CA MET A 252 13.35 -5.72 16.51
C MET A 252 12.67 -4.38 16.23
N ILE A 253 11.54 -4.41 15.56
CA ILE A 253 10.72 -3.24 15.26
C ILE A 253 9.34 -3.48 15.85
N LEU A 254 8.94 -2.65 16.81
CA LEU A 254 7.60 -2.63 17.37
C LEU A 254 6.81 -1.45 16.77
N ARG A 255 5.63 -1.76 16.23
CA ARG A 255 4.66 -0.77 15.76
C ARG A 255 3.36 -0.93 16.51
N ASP A 256 2.76 0.16 16.91
CA ASP A 256 1.44 0.18 17.53
C ASP A 256 0.60 1.36 17.02
N ASP A 257 -0.72 1.20 17.10
CA ASP A 257 -1.72 2.19 16.72
C ASP A 257 -2.27 2.99 17.94
N GLY A 258 -1.54 2.97 19.04
CA GLY A 258 -1.88 3.66 20.28
C GLY A 258 -1.59 5.16 20.27
N VAL A 259 -1.67 5.77 21.45
CA VAL A 259 -1.25 7.17 21.64
C VAL A 259 0.24 7.31 21.34
N ILE A 260 0.64 8.52 20.90
CA ILE A 260 2.03 8.82 20.61
C ILE A 260 2.87 8.66 21.88
N PHE A 261 3.80 7.72 21.84
CA PHE A 261 4.60 7.39 23.00
C PHE A 261 5.97 6.82 22.58
N ASP A 262 7.04 7.45 23.06
CA ASP A 262 8.39 6.89 22.96
C ASP A 262 8.67 6.00 24.18
N ILE A 263 8.79 4.70 23.95
CA ILE A 263 9.03 3.71 25.01
C ILE A 263 10.39 3.94 25.68
N THR A 264 11.33 4.56 24.98
CA THR A 264 12.71 4.76 25.45
C THR A 264 12.94 6.10 26.14
N ASP A 265 11.97 6.99 26.10
CA ASP A 265 12.04 8.29 26.76
C ASP A 265 11.66 8.12 28.24
N VAL A 266 12.70 8.07 29.10
CA VAL A 266 12.56 7.88 30.55
C VAL A 266 12.56 9.23 31.25
N ASP A 267 11.36 9.66 31.67
CA ASP A 267 11.20 10.80 32.56
C ASP A 267 11.32 10.33 34.02
N ALA A 268 12.27 10.88 34.77
CA ALA A 268 12.62 10.46 36.13
C ALA A 268 11.43 10.51 37.09
N ASP A 269 10.48 11.43 36.87
CA ASP A 269 9.37 11.65 37.80
C ASP A 269 8.11 10.80 37.51
N VAL A 270 7.98 10.22 36.28
CA VAL A 270 6.75 9.57 35.81
C VAL A 270 6.99 8.15 35.29
N SER A 271 8.22 7.72 35.14
CA SER A 271 8.55 6.45 34.47
C SER A 271 8.29 5.23 35.36
N SER A 272 7.65 4.21 34.79
CA SER A 272 7.45 2.93 35.48
C SER A 272 8.73 2.11 35.54
N LEU A 273 8.82 1.16 36.48
CA LEU A 273 9.94 0.22 36.59
C LEU A 273 10.23 -0.49 35.24
N ARG A 274 9.17 -0.85 34.49
CA ARG A 274 9.28 -1.48 33.18
C ARG A 274 9.99 -0.59 32.16
N GLN A 275 9.71 0.71 32.19
CA GLN A 275 10.34 1.67 31.30
C GLN A 275 11.85 1.76 31.58
N TYR A 276 12.24 1.73 32.85
CA TYR A 276 13.66 1.65 33.26
C TYR A 276 14.32 0.35 32.80
N VAL A 277 13.64 -0.79 32.88
CA VAL A 277 14.16 -2.08 32.40
C VAL A 277 14.39 -2.04 30.89
N VAL A 278 13.40 -1.60 30.12
CA VAL A 278 13.54 -1.47 28.65
C VAL A 278 14.66 -0.49 28.31
N ALA A 279 14.69 0.68 28.91
CA ALA A 279 15.74 1.67 28.69
C ALA A 279 17.14 1.15 29.10
N GLY A 280 17.26 0.46 30.22
CA GLY A 280 18.52 -0.12 30.69
C GLY A 280 19.07 -1.25 29.80
N ILE A 281 18.20 -2.04 29.19
CA ILE A 281 18.59 -3.01 28.16
C ILE A 281 19.10 -2.25 26.91
N MET A 282 18.42 -1.16 26.56
CA MET A 282 18.71 -0.37 25.38
C MET A 282 19.93 0.55 25.50
N GLU A 283 20.27 1.03 26.69
CA GLU A 283 21.47 1.86 26.92
C GLU A 283 22.78 1.17 26.53
N LYS A 284 22.78 -0.15 26.52
CA LYS A 284 23.92 -0.98 26.12
C LYS A 284 23.97 -1.25 24.62
N GLN A 285 22.99 -0.77 23.86
CA GLN A 285 22.86 -1.01 22.42
C GLN A 285 22.89 0.34 21.67
N GLU A 286 23.71 0.44 20.63
CA GLU A 286 24.06 1.70 19.98
C GLU A 286 22.93 2.38 19.17
N SER A 287 21.73 1.79 19.03
CA SER A 287 20.71 2.39 18.17
C SER A 287 19.28 2.24 18.69
N LYS A 288 18.82 3.33 19.32
CA LYS A 288 17.40 3.60 19.57
C LYS A 288 16.84 4.49 18.48
N ARG A 289 15.68 4.18 17.96
CA ARG A 289 14.99 5.12 17.08
C ARG A 289 13.48 5.00 17.20
N TYR A 290 12.86 6.03 17.78
CA TYR A 290 11.43 6.25 17.73
C TYR A 290 11.07 7.08 16.51
N LEU A 291 10.05 6.67 15.76
CA LEU A 291 9.50 7.41 14.64
C LEU A 291 7.97 7.31 14.64
N LYS A 292 7.31 8.45 14.54
CA LYS A 292 5.90 8.48 14.23
C LYS A 292 5.74 8.44 12.71
N THR A 293 5.13 7.37 12.19
CA THR A 293 4.89 7.22 10.76
C THR A 293 3.41 6.99 10.52
N SER A 294 2.74 7.90 9.80
CA SER A 294 1.35 7.71 9.33
C SER A 294 0.35 7.26 10.39
N GLY A 295 0.45 7.81 11.62
CA GLY A 295 -0.47 7.46 12.73
C GLY A 295 -0.07 6.22 13.52
N LEU A 296 1.05 5.57 13.21
CA LEU A 296 1.61 4.46 13.97
C LEU A 296 2.87 4.91 14.72
N ASN A 297 3.00 4.46 15.96
CA ASN A 297 4.28 4.51 16.68
C ASN A 297 5.20 3.43 16.10
N ARG A 298 6.49 3.73 15.99
CA ARG A 298 7.48 2.79 15.50
C ARG A 298 8.73 2.89 16.36
N ASN A 299 8.99 1.88 17.15
CA ASN A 299 10.17 1.74 17.99
C ASN A 299 11.11 0.69 17.39
N VAL A 300 12.38 1.03 17.23
CA VAL A 300 13.42 0.14 16.67
C VAL A 300 14.45 -0.15 17.74
N PHE A 301 14.74 -1.44 17.92
CA PHE A 301 15.70 -1.97 18.86
C PHE A 301 16.74 -2.81 18.09
N ARG A 302 18.01 -2.53 18.26
CA ARG A 302 19.13 -3.26 17.70
C ARG A 302 20.03 -3.81 18.78
#